data_1de78cb5dde5fc47404dc34f0131aaf5
#
_entry.id   1de78cb5dde5fc47404dc34f0131aaf5
#
_cell.length_a   1.000
_cell.length_b   1.000
_cell.length_c   1.000
_cell.angle_alpha   90.00
_cell.angle_beta   90.00
_cell.angle_gamma   90.00
#
_symmetry.space_group_name_H-M   'P 1'
#
loop_
_entity.id
_entity.type
_entity.pdbx_description
1 polymer ?
#
loop_
_entity_poly.entity_id
_entity_poly.type
_entity_poly.pdbx_seq_one_letter_code
_entity_poly.pdbx_strand_id
1 'polypeptide(L)'
;MEESAKIGTCVEHSRNNKYFVDFVEEREKQKAKNPAAFEGVDLEDDGAFLAYMTRRYFKDNIFSSIIKIILGIVIIVAARILLARGGNSTTNIISIALFIVGIFLAPSGVIFFFSNLNCYKHYKDYVTSRDDPFMDKVIKYYSK
;
A
#
# COMPACT_ATOMS: atom_id res chain seq x y z
N MET A 1 17.47 -17.18 15.64
CA MET A 1 17.10 -16.52 16.93
C MET A 1 16.92 -15.01 16.78
N GLU A 2 17.76 -14.33 16.04
CA GLU A 2 17.67 -12.85 15.85
C GLU A 2 16.45 -12.40 15.02
N GLU A 3 16.02 -13.19 14.05
CA GLU A 3 14.83 -12.91 13.22
C GLU A 3 13.51 -13.09 13.97
N SER A 4 13.40 -14.14 14.79
CA SER A 4 12.22 -14.32 15.67
C SER A 4 12.07 -13.15 16.67
N ALA A 5 13.20 -12.61 17.15
CA ALA A 5 13.21 -11.44 18.02
C ALA A 5 12.75 -10.17 17.29
N LYS A 6 13.13 -9.97 16.01
CA LYS A 6 12.66 -8.84 15.21
C LYS A 6 11.16 -8.91 14.89
N ILE A 7 10.65 -10.11 14.60
CA ILE A 7 9.23 -10.35 14.36
C ILE A 7 8.44 -10.11 15.65
N GLY A 8 8.89 -10.65 16.77
CA GLY A 8 8.28 -10.45 18.08
C GLY A 8 8.23 -8.97 18.48
N THR A 9 9.31 -8.22 18.26
CA THR A 9 9.37 -6.78 18.53
C THR A 9 8.42 -5.99 17.62
N CYS A 10 8.26 -6.42 16.38
CA CYS A 10 7.32 -5.79 15.44
C CYS A 10 5.86 -6.05 15.86
N VAL A 11 5.52 -7.27 16.28
CA VAL A 11 4.20 -7.65 16.78
C VAL A 11 3.88 -6.89 18.08
N GLU A 12 4.83 -6.81 18.99
CA GLU A 12 4.66 -6.13 20.29
C GLU A 12 4.48 -4.61 20.09
N HIS A 13 5.22 -3.96 19.20
CA HIS A 13 5.03 -2.55 18.82
C HIS A 13 3.72 -2.33 18.07
N SER A 14 3.22 -3.33 17.36
CA SER A 14 2.02 -3.24 16.54
C SER A 14 0.74 -3.55 17.29
N ARG A 15 0.79 -4.14 18.49
CA ARG A 15 -0.40 -4.42 19.31
C ARG A 15 -1.23 -3.16 19.64
N ASN A 16 -0.59 -2.00 19.71
CA ASN A 16 -1.25 -0.70 19.86
C ASN A 16 -1.51 0.00 18.51
N ASN A 17 -1.23 -0.65 17.38
CA ASN A 17 -1.39 -0.09 16.07
C ASN A 17 -2.82 -0.33 15.56
N LYS A 18 -3.38 0.66 14.88
CA LYS A 18 -4.67 0.60 14.20
C LYS A 18 -4.85 -0.69 13.37
N TYR A 19 -3.79 -1.12 12.67
CA TYR A 19 -3.85 -2.30 11.81
C TYR A 19 -3.98 -3.61 12.58
N PHE A 20 -3.47 -3.68 13.81
CA PHE A 20 -3.69 -4.82 14.68
C PHE A 20 -5.14 -4.87 15.16
N VAL A 21 -5.71 -3.74 15.53
CA VAL A 21 -7.14 -3.64 15.92
C VAL A 21 -8.03 -4.03 14.74
N ASP A 22 -7.76 -3.48 13.54
CA ASP A 22 -8.48 -3.84 12.32
C ASP A 22 -8.36 -5.34 11.99
N PHE A 23 -7.18 -5.93 12.22
CA PHE A 23 -6.95 -7.38 12.04
C PHE A 23 -7.80 -8.21 13.00
N VAL A 24 -7.81 -7.86 14.27
CA VAL A 24 -8.61 -8.56 15.30
C VAL A 24 -10.10 -8.46 14.98
N GLU A 25 -10.59 -7.26 14.65
CA GLU A 25 -11.99 -7.06 14.27
C GLU A 25 -12.40 -7.83 13.02
N GLU A 26 -11.59 -7.78 11.96
CA GLU A 26 -11.88 -8.49 10.71
C GLU A 26 -11.87 -10.00 10.93
N ARG A 27 -10.96 -10.49 11.74
CA ARG A 27 -10.89 -11.90 12.12
C ARG A 27 -12.09 -12.35 12.94
N GLU A 28 -12.51 -11.59 13.94
CA GLU A 28 -13.70 -11.93 14.72
C GLU A 28 -14.97 -11.95 13.86
N LYS A 29 -15.10 -11.01 12.91
CA LYS A 29 -16.19 -11.02 11.92
C LYS A 29 -16.15 -12.26 11.02
N GLN A 30 -14.97 -12.68 10.58
CA GLN A 30 -14.80 -13.88 9.75
C GLN A 30 -15.04 -15.16 10.55
N LYS A 31 -14.58 -15.22 11.79
CA LYS A 31 -14.82 -16.33 12.71
C LYS A 31 -16.31 -16.51 13.01
N ALA A 32 -17.06 -15.42 13.17
CA ALA A 32 -18.51 -15.46 13.34
C ALA A 32 -19.23 -16.01 12.10
N LYS A 33 -18.69 -15.78 10.90
CA LYS A 33 -19.25 -16.29 9.63
C LYS A 33 -18.90 -17.74 9.34
N ASN A 34 -17.70 -18.19 9.72
CA ASN A 34 -17.20 -19.54 9.45
C ASN A 34 -16.29 -20.02 10.59
N PRO A 35 -16.86 -20.43 11.72
CA PRO A 35 -16.08 -20.84 12.90
C PRO A 35 -15.13 -22.02 12.63
N ALA A 36 -15.50 -22.95 11.75
CA ALA A 36 -14.69 -24.12 11.45
C ALA A 36 -13.36 -23.79 10.75
N ALA A 37 -13.28 -22.67 10.01
CA ALA A 37 -12.07 -22.24 9.31
C ALA A 37 -11.00 -21.67 10.25
N PHE A 38 -11.37 -21.36 11.51
CA PHE A 38 -10.50 -20.73 12.50
C PHE A 38 -10.28 -21.63 13.74
N GLU A 39 -10.76 -22.87 13.71
CA GLU A 39 -10.56 -23.82 14.77
C GLU A 39 -9.07 -24.18 14.90
N GLY A 40 -8.47 -23.86 16.04
CA GLY A 40 -7.03 -24.09 16.29
C GLY A 40 -6.08 -22.99 15.80
N VAL A 41 -6.59 -21.88 15.23
CA VAL A 41 -5.74 -20.75 14.82
C VAL A 41 -5.62 -19.77 15.98
N ASP A 42 -4.39 -19.63 16.50
CA ASP A 42 -4.09 -18.68 17.58
C ASP A 42 -4.16 -17.22 17.08
N LEU A 43 -4.73 -16.33 17.90
CA LEU A 43 -4.74 -14.88 17.64
C LEU A 43 -3.34 -14.27 17.67
N GLU A 44 -2.41 -14.92 18.35
CA GLU A 44 -1.02 -14.52 18.48
C GLU A 44 -0.11 -15.14 17.41
N ASP A 45 -0.69 -15.81 16.39
CA ASP A 45 0.10 -16.34 15.27
C ASP A 45 0.73 -15.20 14.46
N ASP A 46 2.02 -15.02 14.67
CA ASP A 46 2.85 -14.01 13.99
C ASP A 46 2.75 -14.12 12.47
N GLY A 47 2.62 -15.34 11.93
CA GLY A 47 2.49 -15.57 10.50
C GLY A 47 1.18 -15.04 9.92
N ALA A 48 0.06 -15.23 10.61
CA ALA A 48 -1.24 -14.71 10.18
C ALA A 48 -1.27 -13.18 10.23
N PHE A 49 -0.68 -12.59 11.26
CA PHE A 49 -0.57 -11.14 11.39
C PHE A 49 0.32 -10.52 10.30
N LEU A 50 1.47 -11.13 10.02
CA LEU A 50 2.35 -10.67 8.94
C LEU A 50 1.68 -10.80 7.56
N ALA A 51 0.93 -11.86 7.31
CA ALA A 51 0.16 -12.02 6.08
C ALA A 51 -0.89 -10.90 5.92
N TYR A 52 -1.59 -10.56 7.00
CA TYR A 52 -2.55 -9.46 7.02
C TYR A 52 -1.87 -8.12 6.74
N MET A 53 -0.76 -7.82 7.42
CA MET A 53 0.00 -6.58 7.22
C MET A 53 0.53 -6.46 5.80
N THR A 54 1.07 -7.54 5.24
CA THR A 54 1.58 -7.58 3.86
C THR A 54 0.46 -7.31 2.86
N ARG A 55 -0.69 -7.96 3.03
CA ARG A 55 -1.87 -7.72 2.21
C ARG A 55 -2.34 -6.26 2.30
N ARG A 56 -2.37 -5.70 3.51
CA ARG A 56 -2.79 -4.31 3.75
C ARG A 56 -1.83 -3.31 3.12
N TYR A 57 -0.52 -3.56 3.26
CA TYR A 57 0.53 -2.75 2.62
C TYR A 57 0.33 -2.62 1.11
N PHE A 58 0.11 -3.73 0.41
CA PHE A 58 -0.15 -3.68 -1.03
C PHE A 58 -1.45 -2.97 -1.37
N LYS A 59 -2.51 -3.17 -0.57
CA LYS A 59 -3.78 -2.47 -0.75
C LYS A 59 -3.61 -0.95 -0.63
N ASP A 60 -2.87 -0.49 0.36
CA ASP A 60 -2.60 0.93 0.58
C ASP A 60 -1.75 1.52 -0.56
N ASN A 61 -0.77 0.76 -1.07
CA ASN A 61 0.02 1.15 -2.23
C ASN A 61 -0.79 1.18 -3.53
N ILE A 62 -1.73 0.26 -3.72
CA ILE A 62 -2.68 0.30 -4.85
C ILE A 62 -3.52 1.57 -4.76
N PHE A 63 -4.06 1.89 -3.60
CA PHE A 63 -4.86 3.10 -3.39
C PHE A 63 -4.04 4.38 -3.65
N SER A 64 -2.82 4.45 -3.14
CA SER A 64 -1.88 5.54 -3.40
C SER A 64 -1.57 5.68 -4.91
N SER A 65 -1.46 4.57 -5.63
CA SER A 65 -1.22 4.57 -7.08
C SER A 65 -2.42 5.13 -7.85
N ILE A 66 -3.64 4.78 -7.44
CA ILE A 66 -4.87 5.34 -8.03
C ILE A 66 -4.93 6.86 -7.83
N ILE A 67 -4.60 7.34 -6.64
CA ILE A 67 -4.53 8.79 -6.36
C ILE A 67 -3.52 9.47 -7.28
N LYS A 68 -2.34 8.87 -7.48
CA LYS A 68 -1.32 9.42 -8.40
C LYS A 68 -1.82 9.51 -9.85
N ILE A 69 -2.53 8.48 -10.32
CA ILE A 69 -3.11 8.47 -11.67
C ILE A 69 -4.13 9.61 -11.81
N ILE A 70 -5.08 9.70 -10.88
CA ILE A 70 -6.11 10.73 -10.89
C ILE A 70 -5.48 12.13 -10.85
N LEU A 71 -4.54 12.34 -9.93
CA LEU A 71 -3.85 13.62 -9.78
C LEU A 71 -3.08 13.98 -11.06
N GLY A 72 -2.37 13.02 -11.66
CA GLY A 72 -1.67 13.23 -12.92
C GLY A 72 -2.60 13.64 -14.05
N ILE A 73 -3.76 12.99 -14.20
CA ILE A 73 -4.77 13.33 -15.19
C ILE A 73 -5.33 14.74 -14.94
N VAL A 74 -5.69 15.07 -13.70
CA VAL A 74 -6.20 16.39 -13.31
C VAL A 74 -5.19 17.49 -13.66
N ILE A 75 -3.91 17.28 -13.37
CA ILE A 75 -2.83 18.23 -13.69
C ILE A 75 -2.71 18.41 -15.21
N ILE A 76 -2.76 17.34 -16.00
CA ILE A 76 -2.71 17.41 -17.47
C ILE A 76 -3.88 18.23 -18.00
N VAL A 77 -5.10 17.96 -17.54
CA VAL A 77 -6.31 18.67 -17.98
C VAL A 77 -6.23 20.16 -17.60
N ALA A 78 -5.84 20.46 -16.36
CA ALA A 78 -5.66 21.84 -15.91
C ALA A 78 -4.62 22.61 -16.74
N ALA A 79 -3.47 21.97 -17.02
CA ALA A 79 -2.44 22.56 -17.85
C ALA A 79 -2.93 22.85 -19.28
N ARG A 80 -3.71 21.94 -19.87
CA ARG A 80 -4.31 22.13 -21.20
C ARG A 80 -5.31 23.29 -21.23
N ILE A 81 -6.15 23.41 -20.19
CA ILE A 81 -7.12 24.52 -20.08
C ILE A 81 -6.39 25.85 -19.95
N LEU A 82 -5.32 25.92 -19.15
CA LEU A 82 -4.53 27.16 -19.00
C LEU A 82 -3.86 27.57 -20.31
N LEU A 83 -3.29 26.61 -21.05
CA LEU A 83 -2.69 26.87 -22.36
C LEU A 83 -3.74 27.36 -23.37
N ALA A 84 -4.94 26.77 -23.38
CA ALA A 84 -6.01 27.13 -24.32
C ALA A 84 -6.61 28.52 -24.07
N ARG A 85 -6.54 29.02 -22.84
CA ARG A 85 -7.03 30.35 -22.48
C ARG A 85 -6.14 31.50 -22.94
N GLY A 86 -4.92 31.20 -23.40
CA GLY A 86 -3.97 32.21 -23.87
C GLY A 86 -3.56 33.16 -22.75
N GLY A 87 -2.50 32.80 -22.01
CA GLY A 87 -1.96 33.63 -20.95
C GLY A 87 -0.73 34.42 -21.38
N ASN A 88 -0.18 35.21 -20.48
CA ASN A 88 1.14 35.82 -20.65
C ASN A 88 2.24 34.74 -20.67
N SER A 89 3.47 35.11 -20.99
CA SER A 89 4.61 34.18 -21.08
C SER A 89 4.80 33.36 -19.81
N THR A 90 4.60 33.95 -18.63
CA THR A 90 4.73 33.25 -17.33
C THR A 90 3.66 32.16 -17.17
N THR A 91 2.41 32.46 -17.53
CA THR A 91 1.31 31.45 -17.46
C THR A 91 1.60 30.27 -18.40
N ASN A 92 2.13 30.56 -19.59
CA ASN A 92 2.45 29.50 -20.55
C ASN A 92 3.59 28.61 -20.05
N ILE A 93 4.65 29.18 -19.44
CA ILE A 93 5.75 28.40 -18.84
C ILE A 93 5.25 27.51 -17.70
N ILE A 94 4.41 28.04 -16.80
CA ILE A 94 3.81 27.27 -15.70
C ILE A 94 2.96 26.13 -16.25
N SER A 95 2.14 26.39 -17.27
CA SER A 95 1.28 25.37 -17.88
C SER A 95 2.08 24.24 -18.52
N ILE A 96 3.18 24.55 -19.19
CA ILE A 96 4.09 23.55 -19.77
C ILE A 96 4.74 22.72 -18.66
N ALA A 97 5.24 23.35 -17.60
CA ALA A 97 5.81 22.65 -16.47
C ALA A 97 4.82 21.68 -15.80
N LEU A 98 3.59 22.13 -15.55
CA LEU A 98 2.51 21.29 -15.02
C LEU A 98 2.19 20.13 -15.97
N PHE A 99 2.14 20.38 -17.27
CA PHE A 99 1.88 19.32 -18.25
C PHE A 99 2.95 18.23 -18.22
N ILE A 100 4.23 18.60 -18.12
CA ILE A 100 5.34 17.67 -17.99
C ILE A 100 5.20 16.85 -16.71
N VAL A 101 4.93 17.49 -15.57
CA VAL A 101 4.72 16.79 -14.29
C VAL A 101 3.58 15.78 -14.39
N GLY A 102 2.46 16.16 -14.99
CA GLY A 102 1.32 15.26 -15.16
C GLY A 102 1.62 14.05 -16.05
N ILE A 103 2.38 14.25 -17.14
CA ILE A 103 2.81 13.17 -18.06
C ILE A 103 3.72 12.16 -17.36
N PHE A 104 4.54 12.56 -16.39
CA PHE A 104 5.35 11.62 -15.62
C PHE A 104 4.55 10.98 -14.48
N LEU A 105 3.67 11.72 -13.83
CA LEU A 105 2.93 11.25 -12.66
C LEU A 105 1.89 10.18 -13.02
N ALA A 106 1.10 10.38 -14.07
CA ALA A 106 0.04 9.44 -14.44
C ALA A 106 0.60 8.07 -14.89
N PRO A 107 1.56 7.95 -15.83
CA PRO A 107 2.12 6.65 -16.21
C PRO A 107 2.85 5.95 -15.06
N SER A 108 3.59 6.70 -14.24
CA SER A 108 4.24 6.11 -13.06
C SER A 108 3.21 5.49 -12.11
N GLY A 109 2.08 6.17 -11.88
CA GLY A 109 0.96 5.65 -11.11
C GLY A 109 0.41 4.34 -11.69
N VAL A 110 0.28 4.25 -13.02
CA VAL A 110 -0.20 3.03 -13.71
C VAL A 110 0.78 1.86 -13.51
N ILE A 111 2.08 2.08 -13.68
CA ILE A 111 3.11 1.05 -13.48
C ILE A 111 3.08 0.55 -12.04
N PHE A 112 3.05 1.46 -11.05
CA PHE A 112 2.98 1.09 -9.64
C PHE A 112 1.67 0.37 -9.30
N PHE A 113 0.55 0.76 -9.90
CA PHE A 113 -0.73 0.10 -9.71
C PHE A 113 -0.67 -1.37 -10.11
N PHE A 114 -0.22 -1.67 -11.33
CA PHE A 114 -0.15 -3.05 -11.81
C PHE A 114 0.88 -3.89 -11.04
N SER A 115 2.03 -3.31 -10.69
CA SER A 115 3.03 -3.98 -9.87
C SER A 115 2.46 -4.36 -8.49
N ASN A 116 1.85 -3.41 -7.78
CA ASN A 116 1.27 -3.67 -6.46
C ASN A 116 0.04 -4.60 -6.54
N LEU A 117 -0.74 -4.54 -7.62
CA LEU A 117 -1.87 -5.45 -7.82
C LEU A 117 -1.40 -6.89 -8.00
N ASN A 118 -0.31 -7.11 -8.74
CA ASN A 118 0.29 -8.43 -8.89
C ASN A 118 0.81 -8.96 -7.54
N CYS A 119 1.56 -8.13 -6.81
CA CYS A 119 2.04 -8.47 -5.48
C CYS A 119 0.88 -8.74 -4.48
N TYR A 120 -0.20 -7.97 -4.56
CA TYR A 120 -1.40 -8.20 -3.75
C TYR A 120 -2.04 -9.57 -4.01
N LYS A 121 -2.06 -10.03 -5.27
CA LYS A 121 -2.58 -11.36 -5.61
C LYS A 121 -1.71 -12.49 -5.07
N HIS A 122 -0.41 -12.27 -4.98
CA HIS A 122 0.59 -13.25 -4.57
C HIS A 122 1.20 -12.96 -3.17
N TYR A 123 0.47 -12.20 -2.31
CA TYR A 123 1.01 -11.78 -1.02
C TYR A 123 1.44 -12.94 -0.11
N LYS A 124 0.83 -14.12 -0.26
CA LYS A 124 1.18 -15.31 0.53
C LYS A 124 2.59 -15.81 0.22
N ASP A 125 3.02 -15.68 -1.04
CA ASP A 125 4.34 -16.11 -1.47
C ASP A 125 5.44 -15.24 -0.83
N TYR A 126 5.14 -13.98 -0.56
CA TYR A 126 6.05 -13.06 0.14
C TYR A 126 6.14 -13.31 1.65
N VAL A 127 5.09 -13.85 2.28
CA VAL A 127 5.09 -14.16 3.71
C VAL A 127 5.85 -15.43 4.03
N THR A 128 5.89 -16.40 3.11
CA THR A 128 6.61 -17.66 3.29
C THR A 128 8.12 -17.53 3.14
N SER A 129 8.60 -16.49 2.45
CA SER A 129 10.02 -16.21 2.25
C SER A 129 10.52 -15.24 3.33
N ARG A 130 10.90 -15.77 4.50
CA ARG A 130 11.40 -14.99 5.65
C ARG A 130 12.67 -14.18 5.35
N ASP A 131 13.42 -14.57 4.34
CA ASP A 131 14.68 -13.91 3.90
C ASP A 131 14.47 -12.83 2.85
N ASP A 132 13.22 -12.47 2.54
CA ASP A 132 12.93 -11.49 1.51
C ASP A 132 13.15 -10.06 2.04
N PRO A 133 14.04 -9.25 1.40
CA PRO A 133 14.21 -7.82 1.69
C PRO A 133 12.92 -7.01 1.65
N PHE A 134 11.87 -7.58 1.03
CA PHE A 134 10.55 -7.02 0.97
C PHE A 134 9.84 -7.05 2.33
N MET A 135 9.96 -8.16 3.09
CA MET A 135 9.36 -8.27 4.43
C MET A 135 9.96 -7.23 5.38
N ASP A 136 11.26 -6.95 5.28
CA ASP A 136 11.91 -5.87 6.02
C ASP A 136 11.28 -4.50 5.73
N LYS A 137 10.89 -4.24 4.49
CA LYS A 137 10.20 -2.99 4.11
C LYS A 137 8.79 -2.92 4.70
N VAL A 138 8.04 -4.01 4.71
CA VAL A 138 6.70 -4.08 5.31
C VAL A 138 6.78 -3.85 6.81
N ILE A 139 7.68 -4.56 7.48
CA ILE A 139 7.91 -4.44 8.92
C ILE A 139 8.32 -3.00 9.28
N LYS A 140 9.27 -2.42 8.54
CA LYS A 140 9.74 -1.06 8.74
C LYS A 140 8.67 0.01 8.46
N TYR A 141 7.76 -0.26 7.53
CA TYR A 141 6.65 0.65 7.21
C TYR A 141 5.67 0.76 8.38
N TYR A 142 5.38 -0.35 9.06
CA TYR A 142 4.41 -0.39 10.16
C TYR A 142 5.04 -0.24 11.55
N SER A 143 6.37 -0.25 11.69
CA SER A 143 7.08 -0.02 12.95
C SER A 143 7.39 1.46 13.23
N LYS A 144 6.89 2.37 12.41
CA LYS A 144 6.92 3.81 12.60
C LYS A 144 5.67 4.31 13.30
#